data_a3e047b95b9bd0dda0367dc3d04f0b05
#
_entry.id   a3e047b95b9bd0dda0367dc3d04f0b05
#
_cell.length_a   1.000
_cell.length_b   1.000
_cell.length_c   1.000
_cell.angle_alpha   90.00
_cell.angle_beta   90.00
_cell.angle_gamma   90.00
#
_symmetry.space_group_name_H-M   'P 1'
#
loop_
_entity.id
_entity.type
_entity.pdbx_description
1 polymer ?
#
loop_
_entity_poly.entity_id
_entity_poly.type
_entity_poly.pdbx_seq_one_letter_code
_entity_poly.pdbx_strand_id
1 'polypeptide(L)'
;MKMVMKCLLLMTCVIASCRAQSQNTEIIVQGKVKQAISGKGVASKIVYKSYPTGGLSGSFNDSTFSFSIFGSSKYQVTASALGYIPNTVIVDPKDSKNNSIVHDIELTPTNRTVRLNHLIFDMGKVVIKPVSFTELDELVAMMKANPKVEIQLEGHTDNQGSADANLKLSQDRVDAVKKYLSSKGINKDRIKTKAFGGTQPLSSEKTEEARALNRRVEMRVLKD
;
A
#
# COMPACT_ATOMS: atom_id res chain seq x y z
N MET A 1 19.95 2.58 93.39
CA MET A 1 20.78 3.20 92.36
C MET A 1 20.64 2.36 91.07
N LYS A 2 19.65 2.64 90.24
CA LYS A 2 19.36 1.83 89.06
C LYS A 2 19.40 2.77 87.85
N MET A 3 20.38 2.54 87.03
CA MET A 3 20.63 3.27 85.78
C MET A 3 19.72 2.71 84.70
N VAL A 4 18.80 3.51 84.18
CA VAL A 4 17.88 3.14 83.10
C VAL A 4 18.52 3.59 81.77
N MET A 5 18.96 2.60 81.02
CA MET A 5 19.52 2.84 79.69
C MET A 5 18.37 2.86 78.66
N LYS A 6 18.16 4.04 78.10
CA LYS A 6 17.20 4.22 76.96
C LYS A 6 17.81 3.71 75.69
N CYS A 7 17.32 2.62 75.17
CA CYS A 7 17.60 2.18 73.77
C CYS A 7 16.82 3.06 72.79
N LEU A 8 17.55 3.86 72.03
CA LEU A 8 17.01 4.64 70.91
C LEU A 8 16.97 3.76 69.66
N LEU A 9 15.79 3.29 69.27
CA LEU A 9 15.58 2.50 68.07
C LEU A 9 15.54 3.43 66.87
N LEU A 10 16.64 3.51 66.11
CA LEU A 10 16.69 4.19 64.84
C LEU A 10 15.99 3.33 63.79
N MET A 11 14.77 3.69 63.46
CA MET A 11 14.00 3.10 62.39
C MET A 11 14.46 3.72 61.04
N THR A 12 15.42 3.08 60.38
CA THR A 12 15.82 3.44 59.01
C THR A 12 14.74 3.02 58.05
N CYS A 13 13.93 4.01 57.63
CA CYS A 13 12.96 3.83 56.54
C CYS A 13 13.73 3.72 55.22
N VAL A 14 13.99 2.48 54.78
CA VAL A 14 14.51 2.24 53.45
C VAL A 14 13.35 2.50 52.47
N ILE A 15 13.31 3.70 51.89
CA ILE A 15 12.45 4.00 50.78
C ILE A 15 13.04 3.24 49.60
N ALA A 16 12.51 2.04 49.34
CA ALA A 16 12.74 1.32 48.12
C ALA A 16 12.09 2.13 46.96
N SER A 17 12.90 2.96 46.34
CA SER A 17 12.52 3.60 45.08
C SER A 17 12.32 2.51 44.05
N CYS A 18 11.11 1.99 43.96
CA CYS A 18 10.68 1.13 42.85
C CYS A 18 10.68 2.01 41.59
N ARG A 19 11.84 2.15 40.94
CA ARG A 19 11.88 2.66 39.58
C ARG A 19 11.12 1.62 38.79
N ALA A 20 9.89 1.97 38.41
CA ALA A 20 9.17 1.27 37.36
C ALA A 20 10.05 1.37 36.10
N GLN A 21 10.88 0.36 35.86
CA GLN A 21 11.49 0.14 34.56
C GLN A 21 10.30 -0.11 33.63
N SER A 22 10.01 0.85 32.81
CA SER A 22 9.15 0.65 31.64
C SER A 22 9.75 -0.55 30.90
N GLN A 23 9.18 -1.72 31.11
CA GLN A 23 9.53 -2.89 30.31
C GLN A 23 9.09 -2.54 28.89
N ASN A 24 10.08 -2.19 28.07
CA ASN A 24 9.85 -2.06 26.63
C ASN A 24 9.35 -3.41 26.14
N THR A 25 8.03 -3.55 26.00
CA THR A 25 7.41 -4.76 25.53
C THR A 25 7.90 -5.02 24.11
N GLU A 26 8.49 -6.19 23.90
CA GLU A 26 8.88 -6.65 22.59
C GLU A 26 7.63 -6.95 21.76
N ILE A 27 7.57 -6.41 20.57
CA ILE A 27 6.51 -6.67 19.58
C ILE A 27 7.14 -7.28 18.35
N ILE A 28 6.65 -8.45 17.95
CA ILE A 28 7.12 -9.13 16.74
C ILE A 28 6.33 -8.60 15.55
N VAL A 29 7.03 -8.04 14.56
CA VAL A 29 6.47 -7.63 13.26
C VAL A 29 6.85 -8.69 12.25
N GLN A 30 5.84 -9.25 11.59
CA GLN A 30 6.07 -10.28 10.57
C GLN A 30 5.12 -10.09 9.39
N GLY A 31 5.52 -10.58 8.23
CA GLY A 31 4.69 -10.49 7.03
C GLY A 31 5.32 -11.18 5.84
N LYS A 32 4.58 -11.17 4.73
CA LYS A 32 5.00 -11.69 3.43
C LYS A 32 5.01 -10.57 2.41
N VAL A 33 5.98 -10.63 1.50
CA VAL A 33 5.95 -9.80 0.30
C VAL A 33 5.34 -10.62 -0.83
N LYS A 34 4.27 -10.13 -1.41
CA LYS A 34 3.52 -10.84 -2.46
C LYS A 34 3.21 -9.91 -3.64
N GLN A 35 3.02 -10.51 -4.79
CA GLN A 35 2.56 -9.79 -5.97
C GLN A 35 1.09 -9.40 -5.80
N ALA A 36 0.77 -8.11 -5.98
CA ALA A 36 -0.55 -7.53 -5.77
C ALA A 36 -1.69 -8.23 -6.56
N ILE A 37 -1.39 -8.78 -7.75
CA ILE A 37 -2.40 -9.40 -8.62
C ILE A 37 -2.59 -10.89 -8.33
N SER A 38 -1.47 -11.63 -8.20
CA SER A 38 -1.50 -13.09 -8.12
C SER A 38 -1.43 -13.63 -6.69
N GLY A 39 -1.10 -12.80 -5.71
CA GLY A 39 -0.83 -13.20 -4.34
C GLY A 39 0.43 -14.07 -4.16
N LYS A 40 1.18 -14.34 -5.25
CA LYS A 40 2.39 -15.15 -5.21
C LYS A 40 3.51 -14.43 -4.46
N GLY A 41 4.25 -15.15 -3.61
CA GLY A 41 5.41 -14.60 -2.89
C GLY A 41 6.46 -14.04 -3.86
N VAL A 42 7.04 -12.90 -3.50
CA VAL A 42 8.08 -12.20 -4.27
C VAL A 42 9.32 -12.08 -3.41
N ALA A 43 10.40 -12.77 -3.82
CA ALA A 43 11.71 -12.59 -3.17
C ALA A 43 12.16 -11.14 -3.34
N SER A 44 12.35 -10.44 -2.24
CA SER A 44 12.50 -8.99 -2.20
C SER A 44 13.58 -8.58 -1.21
N LYS A 45 14.25 -7.49 -1.49
CA LYS A 45 15.02 -6.76 -0.48
C LYS A 45 14.03 -6.00 0.40
N ILE A 46 13.97 -6.34 1.67
CA ILE A 46 13.09 -5.73 2.66
C ILE A 46 13.99 -4.96 3.63
N VAL A 47 13.73 -3.67 3.78
CA VAL A 47 14.47 -2.78 4.70
C VAL A 47 13.47 -2.19 5.68
N TYR A 48 13.79 -2.28 6.98
CA TYR A 48 13.03 -1.60 8.01
C TYR A 48 13.90 -0.62 8.78
N LYS A 49 13.30 0.47 9.25
CA LYS A 49 13.96 1.48 10.10
C LYS A 49 12.93 2.17 10.99
N SER A 50 13.36 2.57 12.20
CA SER A 50 12.51 3.38 13.07
C SER A 50 12.23 4.76 12.43
N TYR A 51 11.00 5.25 12.60
CA TYR A 51 10.54 6.50 12.02
C TYR A 51 10.02 7.45 13.11
N PRO A 52 10.37 8.75 13.06
CA PRO A 52 11.16 9.45 12.03
C PRO A 52 12.68 9.33 12.20
N THR A 53 13.21 8.83 13.31
CA THR A 53 14.62 8.98 13.70
C THR A 53 15.61 8.02 13.03
N GLY A 54 15.13 6.86 12.49
CA GLY A 54 15.99 5.90 11.78
C GLY A 54 17.03 5.16 12.66
N GLY A 55 16.89 5.19 13.98
CA GLY A 55 17.90 4.64 14.91
C GLY A 55 18.04 3.12 14.93
N LEU A 56 16.95 2.37 14.72
CA LEU A 56 16.97 0.92 14.58
C LEU A 56 16.61 0.53 13.17
N SER A 57 17.44 -0.27 12.51
CA SER A 57 17.24 -0.70 11.14
C SER A 57 17.77 -2.11 10.89
N GLY A 58 17.24 -2.76 9.86
CA GLY A 58 17.71 -4.06 9.39
C GLY A 58 17.20 -4.37 7.99
N SER A 59 17.63 -5.50 7.44
CA SER A 59 17.22 -5.92 6.10
C SER A 59 17.09 -7.43 5.96
N PHE A 60 16.22 -7.86 5.05
CA PHE A 60 16.00 -9.24 4.64
C PHE A 60 16.07 -9.34 3.12
N ASN A 61 16.42 -10.52 2.62
CA ASN A 61 16.40 -10.81 1.18
C ASN A 61 15.56 -12.09 0.97
N ASP A 62 14.24 -11.98 1.16
CA ASP A 62 13.31 -13.10 1.07
C ASP A 62 11.91 -12.58 0.69
N SER A 63 10.97 -13.50 0.51
CA SER A 63 9.53 -13.21 0.40
C SER A 63 8.81 -13.08 1.74
N THR A 64 9.52 -13.28 2.86
CA THR A 64 9.01 -13.18 4.22
C THR A 64 9.94 -12.33 5.09
N PHE A 65 9.41 -11.73 6.13
CA PHE A 65 10.20 -11.02 7.13
C PHE A 65 9.63 -11.22 8.53
N SER A 66 10.53 -11.17 9.51
CA SER A 66 10.17 -11.13 10.93
C SER A 66 11.27 -10.38 11.68
N PHE A 67 10.89 -9.38 12.47
CA PHE A 67 11.79 -8.62 13.31
C PHE A 67 11.08 -8.10 14.56
N SER A 68 11.86 -7.84 15.62
CA SER A 68 11.34 -7.29 16.86
C SER A 68 11.44 -5.78 16.88
N ILE A 69 10.41 -5.13 17.38
CA ILE A 69 10.39 -3.70 17.68
C ILE A 69 10.16 -3.48 19.18
N PHE A 70 10.67 -2.34 19.67
CA PHE A 70 10.61 -1.95 21.06
C PHE A 70 10.15 -0.50 21.20
N GLY A 71 9.43 -0.23 22.29
CA GLY A 71 8.98 1.13 22.59
C GLY A 71 7.80 1.60 21.74
N SER A 72 7.67 2.92 21.58
CA SER A 72 6.52 3.59 20.94
C SER A 72 6.83 4.15 19.54
N SER A 73 8.07 4.00 19.05
CA SER A 73 8.47 4.50 17.74
C SER A 73 7.81 3.69 16.63
N LYS A 74 7.32 4.36 15.60
CA LYS A 74 6.85 3.72 14.36
C LYS A 74 8.03 3.18 13.57
N TYR A 75 7.75 2.24 12.69
CA TYR A 75 8.76 1.69 11.77
C TYR A 75 8.29 1.80 10.34
N GLN A 76 9.20 2.24 9.50
CA GLN A 76 9.02 2.21 8.05
C GLN A 76 9.60 0.91 7.52
N VAL A 77 8.78 0.11 6.81
CA VAL A 77 9.21 -1.14 6.16
C VAL A 77 9.04 -0.97 4.67
N THR A 78 10.13 -1.08 3.93
CA THR A 78 10.17 -0.93 2.47
C THR A 78 10.56 -2.26 1.84
N ALA A 79 9.73 -2.78 0.96
CA ALA A 79 10.06 -3.93 0.12
C ALA A 79 10.34 -3.49 -1.31
N SER A 80 11.38 -4.05 -1.93
CA SER A 80 11.78 -3.79 -3.31
C SER A 80 12.27 -5.07 -3.99
N ALA A 81 11.87 -5.27 -5.26
CA ALA A 81 12.31 -6.38 -6.09
C ALA A 81 12.47 -5.93 -7.54
N LEU A 82 13.37 -6.59 -8.28
CA LEU A 82 13.56 -6.28 -9.70
C LEU A 82 12.27 -6.54 -10.49
N GLY A 83 11.85 -5.58 -11.29
CA GLY A 83 10.62 -5.64 -12.07
C GLY A 83 9.34 -5.34 -11.28
N TYR A 84 9.47 -4.74 -10.09
CA TYR A 84 8.35 -4.32 -9.25
C TYR A 84 8.53 -2.89 -8.76
N ILE A 85 7.42 -2.21 -8.52
CA ILE A 85 7.42 -0.91 -7.84
C ILE A 85 7.71 -1.16 -6.37
N PRO A 86 8.72 -0.50 -5.77
CA PRO A 86 8.95 -0.57 -4.34
C PRO A 86 7.71 -0.10 -3.55
N ASN A 87 7.40 -0.81 -2.48
CA ASN A 87 6.30 -0.41 -1.58
C ASN A 87 6.81 -0.20 -0.16
N THR A 88 6.29 0.84 0.49
CA THR A 88 6.66 1.23 1.85
C THR A 88 5.42 1.31 2.72
N VAL A 89 5.45 0.62 3.84
CA VAL A 89 4.40 0.64 4.84
C VAL A 89 4.92 1.19 6.17
N ILE A 90 4.04 1.80 6.95
CA ILE A 90 4.34 2.26 8.31
C ILE A 90 3.70 1.28 9.29
N VAL A 91 4.52 0.73 10.16
CA VAL A 91 4.10 -0.16 11.26
C VAL A 91 4.05 0.69 12.53
N ASP A 92 2.88 0.77 13.16
CA ASP A 92 2.69 1.45 14.44
C ASP A 92 2.61 0.39 15.57
N PRO A 93 3.44 0.46 16.62
CA PRO A 93 3.35 -0.45 17.77
C PRO A 93 1.96 -0.52 18.41
N LYS A 94 1.15 0.55 18.27
CA LYS A 94 -0.22 0.60 18.79
C LYS A 94 -1.18 -0.38 18.11
N ASP A 95 -0.83 -0.83 16.90
CA ASP A 95 -1.65 -1.78 16.13
C ASP A 95 -1.38 -3.24 16.54
N SER A 96 -0.48 -3.46 17.53
CA SER A 96 -0.12 -4.80 17.98
C SER A 96 -1.30 -5.50 18.69
N LYS A 97 -1.47 -6.79 18.35
CA LYS A 97 -2.37 -7.71 19.04
C LYS A 97 -1.54 -8.85 19.62
N ASN A 98 -1.64 -9.07 20.92
CA ASN A 98 -0.85 -10.09 21.62
C ASN A 98 0.66 -10.00 21.32
N ASN A 99 1.21 -8.78 21.35
CA ASN A 99 2.61 -8.50 21.05
C ASN A 99 3.06 -8.93 19.64
N SER A 100 2.13 -8.97 18.69
CA SER A 100 2.42 -9.31 17.30
C SER A 100 1.69 -8.36 16.34
N ILE A 101 2.37 -8.03 15.25
CA ILE A 101 1.79 -7.30 14.09
C ILE A 101 2.06 -8.15 12.86
N VAL A 102 1.00 -8.52 12.16
CA VAL A 102 1.10 -9.20 10.85
C VAL A 102 0.75 -8.19 9.77
N HIS A 103 1.70 -7.90 8.89
CA HIS A 103 1.51 -6.93 7.80
C HIS A 103 2.16 -7.42 6.51
N ASP A 104 1.35 -7.89 5.57
CA ASP A 104 1.83 -8.27 4.24
C ASP A 104 2.09 -7.03 3.38
N ILE A 105 3.11 -7.08 2.54
CA ILE A 105 3.48 -6.00 1.62
C ILE A 105 3.21 -6.46 0.19
N GLU A 106 2.41 -5.70 -0.55
CA GLU A 106 2.09 -6.01 -1.93
C GLU A 106 2.98 -5.22 -2.88
N LEU A 107 3.60 -5.91 -3.83
CA LEU A 107 4.41 -5.30 -4.89
C LEU A 107 3.68 -5.37 -6.23
N THR A 108 3.60 -4.23 -6.91
CA THR A 108 3.04 -4.10 -8.26
C THR A 108 4.14 -4.31 -9.30
N PRO A 109 3.99 -5.26 -10.25
CA PRO A 109 4.99 -5.48 -11.29
C PRO A 109 5.04 -4.32 -12.30
N THR A 110 6.24 -3.87 -12.69
CA THR A 110 6.45 -2.70 -13.57
C THR A 110 6.08 -2.97 -15.04
N ASN A 111 6.20 -4.19 -15.52
CA ASN A 111 5.95 -4.53 -16.92
C ASN A 111 4.58 -5.18 -17.18
N ARG A 112 3.66 -5.09 -16.21
CA ARG A 112 2.32 -5.66 -16.36
C ARG A 112 1.25 -4.59 -16.26
N THR A 113 0.21 -4.81 -17.03
CA THR A 113 -1.03 -4.04 -16.95
C THR A 113 -1.85 -4.56 -15.77
N VAL A 114 -2.28 -3.66 -14.90
CA VAL A 114 -3.15 -3.93 -13.75
C VAL A 114 -4.54 -3.42 -14.09
N ARG A 115 -5.53 -4.29 -14.01
CA ARG A 115 -6.93 -3.88 -14.17
C ARG A 115 -7.38 -3.13 -12.91
N LEU A 116 -8.02 -1.98 -13.10
CA LEU A 116 -8.73 -1.28 -12.04
C LEU A 116 -10.12 -1.92 -11.89
N ASN A 117 -10.25 -2.90 -10.98
CA ASN A 117 -11.40 -3.79 -10.91
C ASN A 117 -12.68 -3.10 -10.40
N HIS A 118 -12.53 -2.10 -9.54
CA HIS A 118 -13.64 -1.36 -8.95
C HIS A 118 -13.89 -0.03 -9.66
N LEU A 119 -13.18 0.24 -10.77
CA LEU A 119 -13.40 1.44 -11.56
C LEU A 119 -14.63 1.26 -12.46
N ILE A 120 -15.74 1.80 -12.02
CA ILE A 120 -17.04 1.65 -12.64
C ILE A 120 -17.51 2.97 -13.25
N PHE A 121 -17.98 2.88 -14.50
CA PHE A 121 -18.69 3.94 -15.20
C PHE A 121 -20.10 3.47 -15.54
N ASP A 122 -21.04 4.38 -15.62
CA ASP A 122 -22.35 4.05 -16.22
C ASP A 122 -22.18 3.76 -17.72
N MET A 123 -23.12 2.99 -18.27
CA MET A 123 -23.12 2.68 -19.69
C MET A 123 -23.12 3.97 -20.52
N GLY A 124 -22.18 4.09 -21.46
CA GLY A 124 -22.04 5.28 -22.31
C GLY A 124 -21.58 6.56 -21.59
N LYS A 125 -21.28 6.51 -20.28
CA LYS A 125 -20.87 7.69 -19.50
C LYS A 125 -19.38 7.65 -19.13
N VAL A 126 -18.88 8.82 -18.78
CA VAL A 126 -17.49 9.07 -18.36
C VAL A 126 -17.40 9.49 -16.88
N VAL A 127 -18.54 9.55 -16.20
CA VAL A 127 -18.60 9.92 -14.77
C VAL A 127 -18.17 8.73 -13.94
N ILE A 128 -17.11 8.93 -13.14
CA ILE A 128 -16.58 7.93 -12.21
C ILE A 128 -17.58 7.79 -11.05
N LYS A 129 -17.99 6.55 -10.76
CA LYS A 129 -18.89 6.28 -9.63
C LYS A 129 -18.16 6.43 -8.28
N PRO A 130 -18.87 6.84 -7.22
CA PRO A 130 -18.25 7.01 -5.89
C PRO A 130 -17.54 5.77 -5.36
N VAL A 131 -18.05 4.57 -5.62
CA VAL A 131 -17.44 3.29 -5.22
C VAL A 131 -16.02 3.11 -5.78
N SER A 132 -15.71 3.76 -6.90
CA SER A 132 -14.39 3.69 -7.57
C SER A 132 -13.32 4.55 -6.90
N PHE A 133 -13.71 5.49 -6.03
CA PHE A 133 -12.74 6.45 -5.48
C PHE A 133 -11.75 5.78 -4.53
N THR A 134 -12.14 4.73 -3.82
CA THR A 134 -11.23 3.98 -2.94
C THR A 134 -10.03 3.43 -3.73
N GLU A 135 -10.27 2.73 -4.84
CA GLU A 135 -9.20 2.18 -5.69
C GLU A 135 -8.34 3.28 -6.33
N LEU A 136 -8.96 4.38 -6.75
CA LEU A 136 -8.23 5.52 -7.29
C LEU A 136 -7.39 6.25 -6.24
N ASP A 137 -7.86 6.34 -5.00
CA ASP A 137 -7.09 6.93 -3.89
C ASP A 137 -5.91 6.02 -3.48
N GLU A 138 -6.05 4.69 -3.57
CA GLU A 138 -4.94 3.74 -3.42
C GLU A 138 -3.88 3.95 -4.52
N LEU A 139 -4.30 4.14 -5.78
CA LEU A 139 -3.40 4.48 -6.88
C LEU A 139 -2.70 5.82 -6.65
N VAL A 140 -3.40 6.84 -6.14
CA VAL A 140 -2.82 8.13 -5.74
C VAL A 140 -1.76 7.92 -4.65
N ALA A 141 -2.06 7.13 -3.62
CA ALA A 141 -1.13 6.84 -2.52
C ALA A 141 0.14 6.15 -3.04
N MET A 142 -0.01 5.14 -3.90
CA MET A 142 1.10 4.44 -4.55
C MET A 142 1.98 5.41 -5.36
N MET A 143 1.38 6.27 -6.19
CA MET A 143 2.13 7.23 -7.01
C MET A 143 2.80 8.32 -6.18
N LYS A 144 2.23 8.73 -5.05
CA LYS A 144 2.86 9.68 -4.10
C LYS A 144 4.05 9.06 -3.39
N ALA A 145 3.93 7.79 -2.95
CA ALA A 145 5.01 7.05 -2.32
C ALA A 145 6.18 6.78 -3.28
N ASN A 146 5.92 6.76 -4.59
CA ASN A 146 6.91 6.47 -5.63
C ASN A 146 7.00 7.63 -6.65
N PRO A 147 7.71 8.74 -6.34
CA PRO A 147 7.71 9.96 -7.16
C PRO A 147 8.23 9.80 -8.58
N LYS A 148 9.04 8.76 -8.85
CA LYS A 148 9.61 8.49 -10.17
C LYS A 148 8.72 7.63 -11.07
N VAL A 149 7.71 6.97 -10.50
CA VAL A 149 6.81 6.09 -11.25
C VAL A 149 5.98 6.89 -12.24
N GLU A 150 6.01 6.45 -13.49
CA GLU A 150 5.15 6.92 -14.57
C GLU A 150 4.20 5.79 -14.98
N ILE A 151 2.94 6.11 -15.23
CA ILE A 151 1.91 5.15 -15.61
C ILE A 151 1.25 5.50 -16.94
N GLN A 152 0.69 4.49 -17.60
CA GLN A 152 -0.25 4.65 -18.70
C GLN A 152 -1.60 4.06 -18.30
N LEU A 153 -2.65 4.87 -18.42
CA LEU A 153 -4.04 4.42 -18.30
C LEU A 153 -4.51 3.94 -19.68
N GLU A 154 -5.03 2.72 -19.72
CA GLU A 154 -5.48 2.06 -20.94
C GLU A 154 -7.00 1.84 -20.88
N GLY A 155 -7.74 2.48 -21.81
CA GLY A 155 -9.21 2.46 -21.80
C GLY A 155 -9.77 1.47 -22.81
N HIS A 156 -10.74 0.66 -22.37
CA HIS A 156 -11.40 -0.36 -23.17
C HIS A 156 -12.91 -0.23 -23.09
N THR A 157 -13.59 -0.63 -24.15
CA THR A 157 -15.04 -0.80 -24.22
C THR A 157 -15.38 -2.24 -24.60
N ASP A 158 -16.64 -2.59 -24.52
CA ASP A 158 -17.15 -3.73 -25.27
C ASP A 158 -17.21 -3.39 -26.79
N ASN A 159 -17.64 -4.34 -27.61
CA ASN A 159 -17.70 -4.22 -29.05
C ASN A 159 -19.07 -3.72 -29.57
N GLN A 160 -19.91 -3.18 -28.71
CA GLN A 160 -21.20 -2.63 -29.12
C GLN A 160 -21.04 -1.20 -29.65
N GLY A 161 -21.72 -0.89 -30.76
CA GLY A 161 -21.66 0.42 -31.40
C GLY A 161 -20.53 0.57 -32.45
N SER A 162 -20.26 1.80 -32.85
CA SER A 162 -19.21 2.07 -33.83
C SER A 162 -17.81 2.09 -33.19
N ALA A 163 -16.79 1.70 -33.94
CA ALA A 163 -15.41 1.70 -33.49
C ALA A 163 -14.96 3.09 -33.02
N ASP A 164 -15.31 4.14 -33.78
CA ASP A 164 -14.94 5.52 -33.47
C ASP A 164 -15.58 6.01 -32.17
N ALA A 165 -16.87 5.70 -31.97
CA ALA A 165 -17.56 6.05 -30.71
C ALA A 165 -16.93 5.32 -29.51
N ASN A 166 -16.56 4.05 -29.66
CA ASN A 166 -15.89 3.25 -28.62
C ASN A 166 -14.48 3.77 -28.33
N LEU A 167 -13.74 4.13 -29.37
CA LEU A 167 -12.41 4.72 -29.20
C LEU A 167 -12.51 6.04 -28.42
N LYS A 168 -13.43 6.92 -28.83
CA LYS A 168 -13.69 8.19 -28.14
C LYS A 168 -14.12 7.98 -26.69
N LEU A 169 -15.09 7.08 -26.42
CA LEU A 169 -15.57 6.80 -25.08
C LEU A 169 -14.46 6.28 -24.17
N SER A 170 -13.62 5.39 -24.69
CA SER A 170 -12.48 4.86 -23.91
C SER A 170 -11.44 5.94 -23.63
N GLN A 171 -11.19 6.88 -24.55
CA GLN A 171 -10.31 8.03 -24.33
C GLN A 171 -10.90 8.97 -23.26
N ASP A 172 -12.15 9.34 -23.37
CA ASP A 172 -12.82 10.23 -22.42
C ASP A 172 -12.79 9.63 -20.98
N ARG A 173 -12.90 8.31 -20.86
CA ARG A 173 -12.81 7.61 -19.55
C ARG A 173 -11.42 7.67 -18.93
N VAL A 174 -10.36 7.37 -19.68
CA VAL A 174 -9.00 7.46 -19.14
C VAL A 174 -8.61 8.90 -18.84
N ASP A 175 -9.12 9.87 -19.59
CA ASP A 175 -8.90 11.29 -19.30
C ASP A 175 -9.64 11.74 -18.03
N ALA A 176 -10.84 11.21 -17.75
CA ALA A 176 -11.53 11.45 -16.49
C ALA A 176 -10.74 10.89 -15.29
N VAL A 177 -10.15 9.69 -15.41
CA VAL A 177 -9.28 9.12 -14.39
C VAL A 177 -8.01 9.96 -14.21
N LYS A 178 -7.34 10.33 -15.29
CA LYS A 178 -6.17 11.23 -15.27
C LYS A 178 -6.49 12.55 -14.57
N LYS A 179 -7.65 13.14 -14.86
CA LYS A 179 -8.11 14.37 -14.21
C LYS A 179 -8.30 14.17 -12.71
N TYR A 180 -8.88 13.04 -12.29
CA TYR A 180 -9.02 12.70 -10.88
C TYR A 180 -7.67 12.60 -10.18
N LEU A 181 -6.75 11.79 -10.70
CA LEU A 181 -5.41 11.62 -10.11
C LEU A 181 -4.66 12.96 -10.01
N SER A 182 -4.78 13.80 -11.06
CA SER A 182 -4.15 15.13 -11.07
C SER A 182 -4.77 16.07 -10.05
N SER A 183 -6.08 16.01 -9.82
CA SER A 183 -6.75 16.81 -8.77
C SER A 183 -6.31 16.41 -7.36
N LYS A 184 -5.81 15.20 -7.19
CA LYS A 184 -5.23 14.69 -5.94
C LYS A 184 -3.72 14.99 -5.79
N GLY A 185 -3.16 15.77 -6.71
CA GLY A 185 -1.77 16.25 -6.65
C GLY A 185 -0.74 15.38 -7.38
N ILE A 186 -1.16 14.43 -8.21
CA ILE A 186 -0.23 13.71 -9.09
C ILE A 186 0.08 14.58 -10.31
N ASN A 187 1.37 14.78 -10.61
CA ASN A 187 1.78 15.51 -11.80
C ASN A 187 1.25 14.80 -13.06
N LYS A 188 0.52 15.55 -13.89
CA LYS A 188 -0.12 15.05 -15.14
C LYS A 188 0.87 14.44 -16.14
N ASP A 189 2.14 14.88 -16.11
CA ASP A 189 3.18 14.39 -17.04
C ASP A 189 3.60 12.95 -16.70
N ARG A 190 3.35 12.50 -15.48
CA ARG A 190 3.54 11.13 -15.02
C ARG A 190 2.40 10.18 -15.43
N ILE A 191 1.33 10.71 -16.05
CA ILE A 191 0.15 9.93 -16.40
C ILE A 191 -0.08 10.06 -17.90
N LYS A 192 0.21 9.00 -18.64
CA LYS A 192 -0.15 8.87 -20.06
C LYS A 192 -1.51 8.20 -20.19
N THR A 193 -2.21 8.48 -21.26
CA THR A 193 -3.50 7.86 -21.57
C THR A 193 -3.45 7.22 -22.96
N LYS A 194 -4.12 6.08 -23.11
CA LYS A 194 -4.28 5.38 -24.36
C LYS A 194 -5.65 4.73 -24.45
N ALA A 195 -6.34 4.99 -25.54
CA ALA A 195 -7.64 4.39 -25.85
C ALA A 195 -7.45 3.18 -26.78
N PHE A 196 -8.17 2.12 -26.49
CA PHE A 196 -8.25 0.93 -27.34
C PHE A 196 -9.66 0.67 -27.87
N GLY A 197 -10.69 1.35 -27.33
CA GLY A 197 -12.07 1.03 -27.67
C GLY A 197 -12.37 -0.44 -27.45
N GLY A 198 -13.06 -1.07 -28.38
CA GLY A 198 -13.39 -2.52 -28.34
C GLY A 198 -12.36 -3.44 -29.01
N THR A 199 -11.15 -2.96 -29.33
CA THR A 199 -10.17 -3.74 -30.13
C THR A 199 -9.41 -4.78 -29.36
N GLN A 200 -9.41 -4.72 -28.01
CA GLN A 200 -8.70 -5.64 -27.13
C GLN A 200 -9.64 -6.25 -26.08
N PRO A 201 -10.57 -7.11 -26.49
CA PRO A 201 -11.48 -7.76 -25.56
C PRO A 201 -10.76 -8.78 -24.67
N LEU A 202 -11.17 -8.89 -23.39
CA LEU A 202 -10.79 -9.98 -22.49
C LEU A 202 -11.63 -11.23 -22.76
N SER A 203 -12.87 -11.05 -23.20
CA SER A 203 -13.75 -12.12 -23.61
C SER A 203 -14.44 -11.73 -24.94
N SER A 204 -14.53 -12.70 -25.85
CA SER A 204 -15.25 -12.57 -27.12
C SER A 204 -16.70 -13.05 -27.04
N GLU A 205 -17.13 -13.56 -25.90
CA GLU A 205 -18.51 -14.01 -25.70
C GLU A 205 -19.49 -12.82 -25.79
N LYS A 206 -20.72 -13.13 -26.21
CA LYS A 206 -21.76 -12.12 -26.39
C LYS A 206 -22.69 -11.96 -25.17
N THR A 207 -22.23 -12.38 -24.00
CA THR A 207 -22.97 -12.25 -22.75
C THR A 207 -22.75 -10.87 -22.12
N GLU A 208 -23.64 -10.44 -21.22
CA GLU A 208 -23.46 -9.15 -20.52
C GLU A 208 -22.27 -9.19 -19.56
N GLU A 209 -22.01 -10.34 -18.97
CA GLU A 209 -20.85 -10.57 -18.11
C GLU A 209 -19.55 -10.36 -18.88
N ALA A 210 -19.45 -10.92 -20.09
CA ALA A 210 -18.28 -10.74 -20.97
C ALA A 210 -18.12 -9.28 -21.39
N ARG A 211 -19.23 -8.60 -21.74
CA ARG A 211 -19.19 -7.16 -22.03
C ARG A 211 -18.75 -6.33 -20.85
N ALA A 212 -19.24 -6.65 -19.65
CA ALA A 212 -18.82 -5.97 -18.42
C ALA A 212 -17.33 -6.13 -18.13
N LEU A 213 -16.75 -7.31 -18.41
CA LEU A 213 -15.31 -7.55 -18.32
C LEU A 213 -14.52 -6.68 -19.33
N ASN A 214 -15.07 -6.46 -20.52
CA ASN A 214 -14.42 -5.67 -21.57
C ASN A 214 -14.47 -4.17 -21.29
N ARG A 215 -15.51 -3.66 -20.65
CA ARG A 215 -15.65 -2.24 -20.24
C ARG A 215 -14.79 -1.97 -19.02
N ARG A 216 -13.50 -1.68 -19.24
CA ARG A 216 -12.51 -1.53 -18.15
C ARG A 216 -11.51 -0.42 -18.43
N VAL A 217 -10.84 -0.02 -17.38
CA VAL A 217 -9.58 0.73 -17.45
C VAL A 217 -8.49 -0.11 -16.82
N GLU A 218 -7.36 -0.14 -17.45
CA GLU A 218 -6.14 -0.79 -16.96
C GLU A 218 -5.05 0.27 -16.73
N MET A 219 -4.17 -0.03 -15.79
CA MET A 219 -3.00 0.78 -15.50
C MET A 219 -1.74 -0.02 -15.81
N ARG A 220 -0.84 0.55 -16.61
CA ARG A 220 0.48 0.00 -16.92
C ARG A 220 1.54 0.91 -16.32
N VAL A 221 2.51 0.35 -15.63
CA VAL A 221 3.69 1.10 -15.22
C VAL A 221 4.65 1.20 -16.40
N LEU A 222 5.06 2.43 -16.72
CA LEU A 222 5.99 2.73 -17.81
C LEU A 222 7.41 2.89 -17.32
N LYS A 223 7.56 3.47 -16.13
CA LYS A 223 8.85 3.77 -15.51
C LYS A 223 8.72 3.73 -13.99
N ASP A 224 9.73 3.29 -13.30
CA ASP A 224 9.89 3.21 -11.85
C ASP A 224 11.18 3.87 -11.37
#